data_5229e5fa1ed26aeb53bd564df02d5412
#
_entry.id   5229e5fa1ed26aeb53bd564df02d5412
#
_cell.length_a   1.000
_cell.length_b   1.000
_cell.length_c   1.000
_cell.angle_alpha   90.00
_cell.angle_beta   90.00
_cell.angle_gamma   90.00
#
_symmetry.space_group_name_H-M   'P 1'
#
loop_
_entity.id
_entity.type
_entity.pdbx_description
1 polymer ?
#
loop_
_entity_poly.entity_id
_entity_poly.type
_entity_poly.pdbx_seq_one_letter_code
_entity_poly.pdbx_strand_id
1 'polypeptide(L)'
;DIFENAGYDIQKDVLNAWDYGVAQKRERLITVGIRKDLRDKIKFSFPKAHEYKPVLKDVLQNVPKSLGVVYGENKRKLFELVPPGGYWRDIDPVLAKEYMKSCWDMEGGRTGILRKLSYDEPSLTVLTSPSQKQTERCHPAEARPFTVRENARCQSFPDEWEFCGNVMSQYKQVGN
;
A
#
# COMPACT_ATOMS: atom_id res chain seq x y z
N ASP A 1 18.72 -18.88 18.16
CA ASP A 1 17.53 -18.75 17.31
C ASP A 1 16.86 -20.13 17.16
N ILE A 2 15.51 -20.19 17.18
CA ILE A 2 14.74 -21.44 17.06
C ILE A 2 15.09 -22.19 15.78
N PHE A 3 15.25 -21.48 14.69
CA PHE A 3 15.59 -22.07 13.39
C PHE A 3 17.02 -22.61 13.34
N GLU A 4 17.96 -21.92 13.96
CA GLU A 4 19.35 -22.39 14.04
C GLU A 4 19.46 -23.68 14.87
N ASN A 5 18.69 -23.76 15.97
CA ASN A 5 18.57 -24.97 16.79
C ASN A 5 17.87 -26.12 16.03
N ALA A 6 16.97 -25.79 15.11
CA ALA A 6 16.31 -26.75 14.21
C ALA A 6 17.19 -27.19 13.03
N GLY A 7 18.43 -26.73 12.94
CA GLY A 7 19.39 -27.16 11.94
C GLY A 7 19.42 -26.34 10.65
N TYR A 8 19.07 -25.05 10.72
CA TYR A 8 19.12 -24.12 9.59
C TYR A 8 20.18 -23.04 9.79
N ASP A 9 20.83 -22.63 8.73
CA ASP A 9 21.59 -21.37 8.63
C ASP A 9 20.64 -20.29 8.14
N ILE A 10 20.50 -19.19 8.88
CA ILE A 10 19.49 -18.17 8.64
C ILE A 10 20.11 -16.89 8.08
N GLN A 11 19.51 -16.39 7.01
CA GLN A 11 19.70 -15.03 6.51
C GLN A 11 18.36 -14.28 6.61
N LYS A 12 18.39 -13.03 7.05
CA LYS A 12 17.20 -12.20 7.17
C LYS A 12 17.51 -10.77 6.79
N ASP A 13 16.56 -10.14 6.10
CA ASP A 13 16.64 -8.73 5.74
C ASP A 13 15.24 -8.11 5.67
N VAL A 14 15.13 -6.80 5.84
CA VAL A 14 13.91 -6.03 5.63
C VAL A 14 13.92 -5.49 4.22
N LEU A 15 13.11 -6.06 3.35
CA LEU A 15 13.01 -5.67 1.96
C LEU A 15 11.77 -4.79 1.72
N ASN A 16 11.96 -3.72 0.92
CA ASN A 16 10.86 -2.87 0.47
C ASN A 16 10.50 -3.22 -0.98
N ALA A 17 9.27 -3.60 -1.25
CA ALA A 17 8.79 -3.97 -2.58
C ALA A 17 9.09 -2.89 -3.65
N TRP A 18 9.12 -1.61 -3.26
CA TRP A 18 9.47 -0.50 -4.14
C TRP A 18 10.89 -0.62 -4.73
N ASP A 19 11.82 -1.15 -3.94
CA ASP A 19 13.21 -1.37 -4.37
C ASP A 19 13.35 -2.49 -5.40
N TYR A 20 12.27 -3.26 -5.63
CA TYR A 20 12.22 -4.40 -6.54
C TYR A 20 11.20 -4.23 -7.67
N GLY A 21 10.89 -2.98 -8.05
CA GLY A 21 10.06 -2.69 -9.22
C GLY A 21 8.55 -2.70 -8.97
N VAL A 22 8.10 -2.71 -7.71
CA VAL A 22 6.68 -2.62 -7.35
C VAL A 22 6.35 -1.17 -6.98
N ALA A 23 5.29 -0.59 -7.55
CA ALA A 23 4.88 0.80 -7.29
C ALA A 23 4.25 1.00 -5.90
N GLN A 24 4.85 0.40 -4.86
CA GLN A 24 4.32 0.39 -3.50
C GLN A 24 5.43 0.36 -2.46
N LYS A 25 5.37 1.27 -1.49
CA LYS A 25 6.15 1.18 -0.25
C LYS A 25 5.55 0.08 0.65
N ARG A 26 6.17 -1.10 0.63
CA ARG A 26 5.76 -2.26 1.43
C ARG A 26 7.01 -2.98 1.96
N GLU A 27 7.34 -2.69 3.18
CA GLU A 27 8.47 -3.33 3.86
C GLU A 27 8.03 -4.65 4.49
N ARG A 28 8.84 -5.68 4.34
CA ARG A 28 8.64 -7.00 4.93
C ARG A 28 9.97 -7.58 5.38
N LEU A 29 9.99 -8.13 6.59
CA LEU A 29 11.06 -8.99 7.03
C LEU A 29 10.96 -10.31 6.26
N ILE A 30 11.99 -10.60 5.47
CA ILE A 30 12.13 -11.88 4.76
C ILE A 30 13.21 -12.69 5.48
N THR A 31 12.88 -13.91 5.84
CA THR A 31 13.81 -14.85 6.46
C THR A 31 13.97 -16.05 5.57
N VAL A 32 15.19 -16.36 5.20
CA VAL A 32 15.54 -17.54 4.39
C VAL A 32 16.42 -18.46 5.21
N GLY A 33 16.01 -19.72 5.34
CA GLY A 33 16.75 -20.75 6.07
C GLY A 33 17.27 -21.80 5.12
N ILE A 34 18.58 -22.02 5.11
CA ILE A 34 19.22 -23.14 4.40
C ILE A 34 19.53 -24.24 5.42
N ARG A 35 19.03 -25.44 5.20
CA ARG A 35 19.33 -26.58 6.07
C ARG A 35 20.84 -26.85 6.07
N LYS A 36 21.44 -27.05 7.24
CA LYS A 36 22.90 -27.11 7.44
C LYS A 36 23.61 -28.17 6.61
N ASP A 37 22.96 -29.30 6.32
CA ASP A 37 23.49 -30.34 5.44
C ASP A 37 23.52 -29.98 3.96
N LEU A 38 22.87 -28.88 3.55
CA LEU A 38 22.81 -28.36 2.18
C LEU A 38 23.66 -27.10 1.97
N ARG A 39 24.20 -26.48 3.01
CA ARG A 39 24.91 -25.19 2.94
C ARG A 39 26.10 -25.17 1.98
N ASP A 40 26.76 -26.30 1.81
CA ASP A 40 27.90 -26.41 0.86
C ASP A 40 27.43 -26.57 -0.59
N LYS A 41 26.15 -26.93 -0.81
CA LYS A 41 25.54 -27.14 -2.13
C LYS A 41 24.68 -25.96 -2.57
N ILE A 42 24.15 -25.18 -1.63
CA ILE A 42 23.21 -24.08 -1.90
C ILE A 42 23.80 -22.79 -1.34
N LYS A 43 23.93 -21.80 -2.21
CA LYS A 43 24.27 -20.43 -1.83
C LYS A 43 23.07 -19.55 -2.07
N PHE A 44 22.71 -18.75 -1.10
CA PHE A 44 21.67 -17.74 -1.19
C PHE A 44 22.25 -16.36 -0.91
N SER A 45 21.77 -15.37 -1.65
CA SER A 45 21.96 -13.95 -1.34
C SER A 45 20.70 -13.20 -1.73
N PHE A 46 20.33 -12.21 -0.93
CA PHE A 46 19.22 -11.33 -1.33
C PHE A 46 19.55 -10.61 -2.64
N PRO A 47 18.56 -10.42 -3.52
CA PRO A 47 18.76 -9.70 -4.77
C PRO A 47 19.13 -8.23 -4.49
N LYS A 48 19.86 -7.62 -5.40
CA LYS A 48 20.14 -6.18 -5.34
C LYS A 48 18.90 -5.38 -5.71
N ALA A 49 18.72 -4.24 -5.05
CA ALA A 49 17.66 -3.29 -5.41
C ALA A 49 17.82 -2.81 -6.86
N HIS A 50 16.68 -2.56 -7.53
CA HIS A 50 16.66 -1.99 -8.87
C HIS A 50 17.02 -0.50 -8.82
N GLU A 51 17.65 0.01 -9.87
CA GLU A 51 17.90 1.45 -10.03
C GLU A 51 16.59 2.21 -10.28
N TYR A 52 15.74 1.69 -11.16
CA TYR A 52 14.44 2.25 -11.43
C TYR A 52 13.42 1.85 -10.37
N LYS A 53 12.73 2.85 -9.80
CA LYS A 53 11.70 2.70 -8.79
C LYS A 53 10.38 3.28 -9.30
N PRO A 54 9.38 2.44 -9.64
CA PRO A 54 8.13 2.91 -10.23
C PRO A 54 7.30 3.74 -9.24
N VAL A 55 6.54 4.67 -9.78
CA VAL A 55 5.59 5.51 -9.04
C VAL A 55 4.18 5.32 -9.58
N LEU A 56 3.17 5.93 -8.94
CA LEU A 56 1.77 5.73 -9.31
C LEU A 56 1.45 6.10 -10.75
N LYS A 57 2.08 7.12 -11.33
CA LYS A 57 1.87 7.46 -12.75
C LYS A 57 2.27 6.36 -13.73
N ASP A 58 3.19 5.48 -13.34
CA ASP A 58 3.66 4.39 -14.20
C ASP A 58 2.65 3.24 -14.27
N VAL A 59 1.85 3.05 -13.23
CA VAL A 59 0.93 1.93 -13.09
C VAL A 59 -0.56 2.31 -13.22
N LEU A 60 -0.90 3.60 -13.11
CA LEU A 60 -2.30 4.05 -13.16
C LEU A 60 -2.74 4.55 -14.57
N GLN A 61 -1.93 4.35 -15.61
CA GLN A 61 -2.32 4.70 -16.97
C GLN A 61 -3.24 3.63 -17.56
N ASN A 62 -4.36 4.05 -18.16
CA ASN A 62 -5.27 3.16 -18.89
C ASN A 62 -5.70 1.92 -18.07
N VAL A 63 -6.00 2.12 -16.77
CA VAL A 63 -6.45 1.02 -15.91
C VAL A 63 -7.81 0.52 -16.37
N PRO A 64 -8.01 -0.78 -16.60
CA PRO A 64 -9.31 -1.35 -16.93
C PRO A 64 -10.35 -1.03 -15.86
N LYS A 65 -11.60 -0.80 -16.27
CA LYS A 65 -12.72 -0.58 -15.35
C LYS A 65 -12.85 -1.77 -14.41
N SER A 66 -13.00 -1.50 -13.13
CA SER A 66 -13.20 -2.53 -12.12
C SER A 66 -14.09 -2.04 -10.98
N LEU A 67 -14.52 -2.97 -10.14
CA LEU A 67 -15.28 -2.63 -8.95
C LEU A 67 -14.48 -1.72 -8.02
N GLY A 68 -15.18 -0.84 -7.33
CA GLY A 68 -14.61 0.06 -6.34
C GLY A 68 -15.66 0.55 -5.36
N VAL A 69 -15.23 1.02 -4.20
CA VAL A 69 -16.10 1.72 -3.25
C VAL A 69 -16.01 3.22 -3.50
N VAL A 70 -17.02 3.94 -3.06
CA VAL A 70 -17.10 5.39 -3.16
C VAL A 70 -17.13 6.02 -1.76
N TYR A 71 -16.62 7.24 -1.65
CA TYR A 71 -16.80 8.01 -0.43
C TYR A 71 -18.21 8.58 -0.33
N GLY A 72 -18.74 8.69 0.88
CA GLY A 72 -19.93 9.51 1.13
C GLY A 72 -19.64 10.99 0.82
N GLU A 73 -20.70 11.76 0.55
CA GLU A 73 -20.62 13.12 0.02
C GLU A 73 -19.72 14.05 0.87
N ASN A 74 -19.90 14.08 2.19
CA ASN A 74 -19.11 14.92 3.09
C ASN A 74 -17.61 14.59 3.02
N LYS A 75 -17.27 13.30 2.97
CA LYS A 75 -15.89 12.86 2.87
C LYS A 75 -15.29 13.18 1.51
N ARG A 76 -16.07 13.04 0.43
CA ARG A 76 -15.65 13.41 -0.92
C ARG A 76 -15.31 14.89 -1.01
N LYS A 77 -16.16 15.78 -0.50
CA LYS A 77 -15.92 17.23 -0.43
C LYS A 77 -14.63 17.58 0.30
N LEU A 78 -14.32 16.89 1.40
CA LEU A 78 -13.06 17.12 2.11
C LEU A 78 -11.84 16.69 1.28
N PHE A 79 -11.91 15.54 0.59
CA PHE A 79 -10.81 15.09 -0.29
C PHE A 79 -10.61 15.97 -1.53
N GLU A 80 -11.63 16.70 -1.96
CA GLU A 80 -11.51 17.72 -3.02
C GLU A 80 -10.60 18.88 -2.59
N LEU A 81 -10.59 19.22 -1.28
CA LEU A 81 -9.74 20.26 -0.70
C LEU A 81 -8.29 19.79 -0.46
N VAL A 82 -8.05 18.50 -0.31
CA VAL A 82 -6.72 17.94 -0.07
C VAL A 82 -5.92 17.93 -1.37
N PRO A 83 -4.73 18.54 -1.43
CA PRO A 83 -3.88 18.47 -2.60
C PRO A 83 -3.32 17.05 -2.84
N PRO A 84 -2.91 16.70 -4.08
CA PRO A 84 -2.19 15.46 -4.34
C PRO A 84 -0.95 15.32 -3.45
N GLY A 85 -0.75 14.16 -2.82
CA GLY A 85 0.31 13.93 -1.84
C GLY A 85 0.02 14.46 -0.43
N GLY A 86 -1.06 15.21 -0.26
CA GLY A 86 -1.45 15.83 1.00
C GLY A 86 -2.26 14.94 1.94
N TYR A 87 -2.66 15.50 3.05
CA TYR A 87 -3.44 14.84 4.10
C TYR A 87 -4.16 15.89 4.98
N TRP A 88 -4.71 15.52 6.13
CA TRP A 88 -5.53 16.40 6.97
C TRP A 88 -4.87 17.72 7.39
N ARG A 89 -3.52 17.81 7.40
CA ARG A 89 -2.81 19.07 7.75
C ARG A 89 -2.78 20.10 6.62
N ASP A 90 -3.15 19.70 5.42
CA ASP A 90 -3.12 20.55 4.22
C ASP A 90 -4.47 21.17 3.90
N ILE A 91 -5.46 21.02 4.79
CA ILE A 91 -6.77 21.69 4.73
C ILE A 91 -7.00 22.56 5.96
N ASP A 92 -8.07 23.34 5.92
CA ASP A 92 -8.47 24.19 7.06
C ASP A 92 -8.53 23.37 8.37
N PRO A 93 -7.85 23.83 9.46
CA PRO A 93 -7.78 23.09 10.72
C PRO A 93 -9.14 22.85 11.38
N VAL A 94 -10.13 23.73 11.16
CA VAL A 94 -11.49 23.59 11.73
C VAL A 94 -12.17 22.41 11.05
N LEU A 95 -12.13 22.34 9.71
CA LEU A 95 -12.68 21.23 8.94
C LEU A 95 -11.98 19.90 9.27
N ALA A 96 -10.65 19.92 9.37
CA ALA A 96 -9.86 18.76 9.76
C ALA A 96 -10.26 18.24 11.15
N LYS A 97 -10.39 19.12 12.13
CA LYS A 97 -10.79 18.77 13.51
C LYS A 97 -12.20 18.19 13.55
N GLU A 98 -13.14 18.80 12.85
CA GLU A 98 -14.52 18.31 12.75
C GLU A 98 -14.57 16.89 12.16
N TYR A 99 -13.81 16.64 11.11
CA TYR A 99 -13.71 15.32 10.50
C TYR A 99 -13.02 14.30 11.41
N MET A 100 -11.92 14.67 12.04
CA MET A 100 -11.11 13.78 12.87
C MET A 100 -11.79 13.38 14.17
N LYS A 101 -12.59 14.27 14.77
CA LYS A 101 -13.26 14.05 16.06
C LYS A 101 -12.25 13.58 17.13
N SER A 102 -12.53 12.44 17.79
CA SER A 102 -11.64 11.86 18.82
C SER A 102 -10.23 11.53 18.31
N CYS A 103 -10.04 11.35 17.02
CA CYS A 103 -8.69 11.14 16.46
C CYS A 103 -7.83 12.40 16.48
N TRP A 104 -8.42 13.59 16.74
CA TRP A 104 -7.67 14.85 16.77
C TRP A 104 -6.66 14.90 17.91
N ASP A 105 -7.04 14.40 19.08
CA ASP A 105 -6.23 14.44 20.30
C ASP A 105 -5.36 13.18 20.49
N MET A 106 -5.41 12.24 19.55
CA MET A 106 -4.59 11.02 19.61
C MET A 106 -3.11 11.33 19.35
N GLU A 107 -2.24 10.59 20.02
CA GLU A 107 -0.79 10.63 19.74
C GLU A 107 -0.44 10.07 18.37
N GLY A 108 0.74 10.42 17.88
CA GLY A 108 1.27 9.97 16.59
C GLY A 108 1.02 10.94 15.44
N GLY A 109 1.60 10.64 14.27
CA GLY A 109 1.56 11.53 13.12
C GLY A 109 0.21 11.56 12.38
N ARG A 110 -0.62 10.53 12.53
CA ARG A 110 -1.97 10.42 11.91
C ARG A 110 -1.98 10.68 10.39
N THR A 111 -0.84 10.43 9.74
CA THR A 111 -0.59 10.75 8.32
C THR A 111 -1.47 9.98 7.33
N GLY A 112 -2.19 8.97 7.82
CA GLY A 112 -3.14 8.19 7.02
C GLY A 112 -4.57 8.75 7.01
N ILE A 113 -4.88 9.79 7.78
CA ILE A 113 -6.21 10.41 7.80
C ILE A 113 -6.28 11.45 6.67
N LEU A 114 -7.35 11.42 5.86
CA LEU A 114 -7.49 12.24 4.65
C LEU A 114 -6.27 12.17 3.73
N ARG A 115 -5.61 11.03 3.66
CA ARG A 115 -4.42 10.88 2.82
C ARG A 115 -4.81 10.75 1.36
N LYS A 116 -4.44 11.74 0.56
CA LYS A 116 -4.50 11.72 -0.91
C LYS A 116 -3.14 11.34 -1.46
N LEU A 117 -3.09 10.40 -2.37
CA LEU A 117 -1.83 9.94 -2.94
C LEU A 117 -1.35 10.91 -4.03
N SER A 118 -0.10 10.77 -4.47
CA SER A 118 0.50 11.55 -5.56
C SER A 118 0.91 10.63 -6.69
N TYR A 119 0.76 11.10 -7.94
CA TYR A 119 1.24 10.37 -9.11
C TYR A 119 2.78 10.21 -9.13
N ASP A 120 3.51 11.12 -8.51
CA ASP A 120 4.97 11.14 -8.49
C ASP A 120 5.58 10.35 -7.32
N GLU A 121 4.74 9.67 -6.55
CA GLU A 121 5.16 8.80 -5.45
C GLU A 121 4.64 7.37 -5.66
N PRO A 122 5.30 6.35 -5.08
CA PRO A 122 4.73 5.00 -5.01
C PRO A 122 3.50 5.00 -4.10
N SER A 123 2.61 4.05 -4.29
CA SER A 123 1.53 3.79 -3.34
C SER A 123 2.08 3.52 -1.94
N LEU A 124 1.35 3.91 -0.94
CA LEU A 124 1.52 3.36 0.40
C LEU A 124 1.03 1.91 0.40
N THR A 125 1.38 1.15 1.44
CA THR A 125 0.96 -0.26 1.56
C THR A 125 -0.53 -0.42 1.26
N VAL A 126 -0.86 -1.21 0.24
CA VAL A 126 -2.23 -1.57 -0.12
C VAL A 126 -2.85 -2.38 1.01
N LEU A 127 -4.07 -2.03 1.37
CA LEU A 127 -4.78 -2.59 2.51
C LEU A 127 -5.94 -3.49 2.05
N THR A 128 -6.37 -4.35 2.95
CA THR A 128 -7.51 -5.25 2.73
C THR A 128 -8.87 -4.54 2.78
N SER A 129 -8.91 -3.29 3.26
CA SER A 129 -10.11 -2.46 3.32
C SER A 129 -9.79 -1.02 2.90
N PRO A 130 -10.47 -0.47 1.89
CA PRO A 130 -10.25 0.90 1.43
C PRO A 130 -10.93 1.97 2.30
N SER A 131 -11.74 1.56 3.29
CA SER A 131 -12.63 2.47 4.02
C SER A 131 -12.18 2.83 5.44
N GLN A 132 -11.01 2.35 5.89
CA GLN A 132 -10.50 2.63 7.23
C GLN A 132 -10.00 4.06 7.35
N LYS A 133 -10.58 4.82 8.28
CA LYS A 133 -10.30 6.25 8.48
C LYS A 133 -8.83 6.57 8.77
N GLN A 134 -8.14 5.72 9.51
CA GLN A 134 -6.74 5.95 9.89
C GLN A 134 -5.72 5.60 8.78
N THR A 135 -6.17 4.94 7.73
CA THR A 135 -5.32 4.44 6.65
C THR A 135 -5.93 4.70 5.27
N GLU A 136 -6.51 5.87 5.09
CA GLU A 136 -7.13 6.28 3.83
C GLU A 136 -6.10 6.37 2.70
N ARG A 137 -6.53 6.00 1.51
CA ARG A 137 -5.74 6.03 0.27
C ARG A 137 -6.63 6.58 -0.85
N CYS A 138 -6.74 7.91 -0.92
CA CYS A 138 -7.51 8.57 -1.96
C CYS A 138 -6.70 8.62 -3.26
N HIS A 139 -7.39 8.42 -4.38
CA HIS A 139 -6.82 8.55 -5.72
C HIS A 139 -6.25 9.97 -5.93
N PRO A 140 -5.10 10.11 -6.63
CA PRO A 140 -4.44 11.42 -6.78
C PRO A 140 -5.30 12.52 -7.42
N ALA A 141 -6.09 12.16 -8.45
CA ALA A 141 -6.91 13.12 -9.20
C ALA A 141 -8.39 13.13 -8.78
N GLU A 142 -8.91 12.05 -8.24
CA GLU A 142 -10.32 11.87 -7.96
C GLU A 142 -10.58 11.65 -6.47
N ALA A 143 -11.62 12.27 -5.93
CA ALA A 143 -11.99 12.13 -4.51
C ALA A 143 -12.71 10.79 -4.24
N ARG A 144 -12.00 9.69 -4.43
CA ARG A 144 -12.44 8.31 -4.22
C ARG A 144 -11.28 7.41 -3.79
N PRO A 145 -11.55 6.26 -3.17
CA PRO A 145 -10.54 5.22 -3.02
C PRO A 145 -10.08 4.67 -4.37
N PHE A 146 -8.97 3.97 -4.39
CA PHE A 146 -8.58 3.16 -5.54
C PHE A 146 -9.61 2.04 -5.77
N THR A 147 -9.88 1.74 -7.03
CA THR A 147 -10.63 0.55 -7.43
C THR A 147 -9.82 -0.72 -7.12
N VAL A 148 -10.45 -1.89 -7.25
CA VAL A 148 -9.75 -3.18 -7.08
C VAL A 148 -8.59 -3.30 -8.06
N ARG A 149 -8.77 -2.94 -9.35
CA ARG A 149 -7.71 -3.04 -10.37
C ARG A 149 -6.57 -2.05 -10.14
N GLU A 150 -6.86 -0.82 -9.73
CA GLU A 150 -5.83 0.15 -9.37
C GLU A 150 -4.96 -0.35 -8.21
N ASN A 151 -5.57 -0.90 -7.15
CA ASN A 151 -4.83 -1.54 -6.07
C ASN A 151 -4.03 -2.77 -6.53
N ALA A 152 -4.59 -3.57 -7.43
CA ALA A 152 -3.92 -4.75 -7.99
C ALA A 152 -2.66 -4.35 -8.76
N ARG A 153 -2.73 -3.32 -9.61
CA ARG A 153 -1.56 -2.80 -10.33
C ARG A 153 -0.49 -2.24 -9.38
N CYS A 154 -0.88 -1.58 -8.27
CA CYS A 154 0.06 -1.17 -7.23
C CYS A 154 0.82 -2.34 -6.59
N GLN A 155 0.28 -3.55 -6.66
CA GLN A 155 0.90 -4.80 -6.20
C GLN A 155 1.43 -5.67 -7.35
N SER A 156 1.53 -5.11 -8.56
CA SER A 156 2.04 -5.78 -9.77
C SER A 156 1.24 -7.00 -10.23
N PHE A 157 -0.04 -7.09 -9.87
CA PHE A 157 -0.93 -8.07 -10.50
C PHE A 157 -1.16 -7.69 -11.96
N PRO A 158 -1.08 -8.64 -12.90
CA PRO A 158 -1.43 -8.40 -14.29
C PRO A 158 -2.93 -8.15 -14.45
N ASP A 159 -3.32 -7.43 -15.52
CA ASP A 159 -4.72 -7.02 -15.69
C ASP A 159 -5.70 -8.18 -15.95
N GLU A 160 -5.21 -9.27 -16.50
CA GLU A 160 -5.96 -10.51 -16.72
C GLU A 160 -6.20 -11.33 -15.45
N TRP A 161 -5.57 -10.96 -14.34
CA TRP A 161 -5.80 -11.66 -13.08
C TRP A 161 -7.20 -11.37 -12.54
N GLU A 162 -8.00 -12.40 -12.38
CA GLU A 162 -9.37 -12.29 -11.89
C GLU A 162 -9.47 -12.42 -10.37
N PHE A 163 -10.19 -11.49 -9.77
CA PHE A 163 -10.55 -11.52 -8.34
C PHE A 163 -12.02 -11.93 -8.20
N CYS A 164 -12.31 -12.88 -7.34
CA CYS A 164 -13.63 -13.45 -7.19
C CYS A 164 -14.41 -12.88 -5.99
N GLY A 165 -15.74 -13.01 -6.03
CA GLY A 165 -16.63 -12.62 -4.96
C GLY A 165 -17.02 -11.15 -5.00
N ASN A 166 -17.60 -10.64 -3.90
CA ASN A 166 -18.03 -9.25 -3.80
C ASN A 166 -16.83 -8.29 -3.72
N VAL A 167 -17.10 -6.99 -3.90
CA VAL A 167 -16.07 -5.96 -3.93
C VAL A 167 -15.15 -5.96 -2.69
N MET A 168 -15.68 -6.18 -1.50
CA MET A 168 -14.89 -6.22 -0.27
C MET A 168 -14.00 -7.46 -0.21
N SER A 169 -14.47 -8.61 -0.70
CA SER A 169 -13.66 -9.83 -0.85
C SER A 169 -12.50 -9.62 -1.82
N GLN A 170 -12.75 -8.92 -2.93
CA GLN A 170 -11.71 -8.60 -3.92
C GLN A 170 -10.64 -7.66 -3.32
N TYR A 171 -11.03 -6.61 -2.58
CA TYR A 171 -10.05 -5.76 -1.86
C TYR A 171 -9.22 -6.57 -0.87
N LYS A 172 -9.85 -7.51 -0.15
CA LYS A 172 -9.14 -8.38 0.79
C LYS A 172 -8.13 -9.29 0.09
N GLN A 173 -8.47 -9.86 -1.06
CA GLN A 173 -7.57 -10.68 -1.86
C GLN A 173 -6.36 -9.86 -2.34
N VAL A 174 -6.58 -8.64 -2.83
CA VAL A 174 -5.50 -7.76 -3.29
C VAL A 174 -4.62 -7.30 -2.13
N GLY A 175 -5.17 -7.00 -0.96
CA GLY A 175 -4.42 -6.43 0.16
C GLY A 175 -3.60 -7.46 0.97
N ASN A 176 -3.93 -8.73 0.89
CA ASN A 176 -3.18 -9.80 1.55
C ASN A 176 -1.89 -10.12 0.80
#